data_cc1464919f178eccb5205d035600930b
#
_entry.id   cc1464919f178eccb5205d035600930b
#
_cell.length_a   1.000
_cell.length_b   1.000
_cell.length_c   1.000
_cell.angle_alpha   90.00
_cell.angle_beta   90.00
_cell.angle_gamma   90.00
#
_symmetry.space_group_name_H-M   'P 1'
#
loop_
_entity.id
_entity.type
_entity.pdbx_description
1 polymer ?
#
loop_
_entity_poly.entity_id
_entity_poly.type
_entity_poly.pdbx_seq_one_letter_code
_entity_poly.pdbx_strand_id
1 'polypeptide(L)'
;MKLNILILLLFFTIFQSKADQIYELIKIPNLKIYQIDKENNLRYLTPKKDFVTNSGINNVSCKKSNSYKVEKKYIKTKNELNVFKKALFEKIKLKYIVLCEKLKVGEVNALGFANPEMETILLNINVNNKNFERVIHHEVFHIIENNYKKFFPDTVWAKFNKPNFYYSDSSANPEAYSMAKLSNTNGFFSEYAKYSISEDMAETFSFINSREKYVSEAIILDKILNKKVIFIKEGISNIEKSL
;
A
#
# COMPACT_ATOMS: atom_id res chain seq x y z
N MET A 1 -42.71 -34.43 0.22
CA MET A 1 -42.31 -33.56 1.35
C MET A 1 -40.81 -33.61 1.72
N LYS A 2 -39.97 -34.48 1.16
CA LYS A 2 -38.52 -34.55 1.45
C LYS A 2 -37.61 -33.69 0.53
N LEU A 3 -38.10 -33.26 -0.61
CA LEU A 3 -37.30 -32.52 -1.60
C LEU A 3 -37.11 -31.03 -1.24
N ASN A 4 -38.06 -30.40 -0.56
CA ASN A 4 -38.00 -28.99 -0.21
C ASN A 4 -37.05 -28.66 0.95
N ILE A 5 -36.70 -29.63 1.78
CA ILE A 5 -35.77 -29.47 2.91
C ILE A 5 -34.32 -29.41 2.41
N LEU A 6 -34.01 -30.15 1.34
CA LEU A 6 -32.63 -30.18 0.78
C LEU A 6 -32.26 -28.89 0.07
N ILE A 7 -33.22 -28.25 -0.59
CA ILE A 7 -33.02 -26.94 -1.28
C ILE A 7 -32.84 -25.82 -0.25
N LEU A 8 -33.50 -25.86 0.88
CA LEU A 8 -33.36 -24.86 1.95
C LEU A 8 -31.97 -24.94 2.64
N LEU A 9 -31.43 -26.13 2.80
CA LEU A 9 -30.08 -26.34 3.36
C LEU A 9 -28.96 -25.87 2.42
N LEU A 10 -29.12 -26.02 1.10
CA LEU A 10 -28.16 -25.53 0.12
C LEU A 10 -28.13 -23.98 0.04
N PHE A 11 -29.26 -23.32 0.24
CA PHE A 11 -29.29 -21.86 0.32
C PHE A 11 -28.62 -21.31 1.58
N PHE A 12 -28.70 -22.01 2.71
CA PHE A 12 -28.05 -21.60 3.96
C PHE A 12 -26.51 -21.70 3.90
N THR A 13 -25.96 -22.69 3.19
CA THR A 13 -24.50 -22.87 3.07
C THR A 13 -23.84 -21.82 2.16
N ILE A 14 -24.54 -21.30 1.15
CA ILE A 14 -24.03 -20.27 0.25
C ILE A 14 -24.03 -18.89 0.93
N PHE A 15 -24.95 -18.63 1.86
CA PHE A 15 -24.97 -17.39 2.64
C PHE A 15 -23.90 -17.37 3.75
N GLN A 16 -23.55 -18.50 4.34
CA GLN A 16 -22.52 -18.60 5.38
C GLN A 16 -21.12 -18.27 4.85
N SER A 17 -20.77 -18.68 3.62
CA SER A 17 -19.45 -18.41 3.04
C SER A 17 -19.17 -16.93 2.75
N LYS A 18 -20.19 -16.13 2.45
CA LYS A 18 -20.04 -14.66 2.27
C LYS A 18 -20.03 -13.90 3.58
N ALA A 19 -20.74 -14.39 4.59
CA ALA A 19 -20.72 -13.83 5.95
C ALA A 19 -19.37 -14.04 6.62
N ASP A 20 -18.74 -15.20 6.44
CA ASP A 20 -17.45 -15.54 7.04
C ASP A 20 -16.29 -14.68 6.46
N GLN A 21 -16.30 -14.37 5.16
CA GLN A 21 -15.31 -13.47 4.56
C GLN A 21 -15.42 -12.01 5.07
N ILE A 22 -16.62 -11.55 5.37
CA ILE A 22 -16.84 -10.23 6.01
C ILE A 22 -16.44 -10.30 7.49
N TYR A 23 -16.63 -11.44 8.15
CA TYR A 23 -16.30 -11.66 9.55
C TYR A 23 -14.80 -11.77 9.81
N GLU A 24 -14.00 -12.28 8.88
CA GLU A 24 -12.54 -12.38 9.05
C GLU A 24 -11.84 -11.02 9.02
N LEU A 25 -12.35 -10.07 8.24
CA LEU A 25 -11.87 -8.68 8.25
C LEU A 25 -12.38 -7.87 9.44
N ILE A 26 -13.56 -8.22 9.99
CA ILE A 26 -14.08 -7.68 11.24
C ILE A 26 -13.42 -8.35 12.45
N LYS A 27 -12.78 -9.50 12.27
CA LYS A 27 -11.95 -10.19 13.27
C LYS A 27 -10.62 -9.52 13.56
N ILE A 28 -10.22 -8.47 12.80
CA ILE A 28 -9.24 -7.54 13.37
C ILE A 28 -9.95 -6.90 14.55
N PRO A 29 -9.61 -7.30 15.79
CA PRO A 29 -10.38 -6.91 16.93
C PRO A 29 -10.39 -5.39 17.01
N ASN A 30 -11.57 -4.82 17.10
CA ASN A 30 -11.80 -3.41 17.34
C ASN A 30 -11.67 -2.46 16.16
N LEU A 31 -11.64 -2.90 14.91
CA LEU A 31 -11.84 -2.00 13.78
C LEU A 31 -13.33 -1.67 13.58
N LYS A 32 -13.60 -0.46 13.13
CA LYS A 32 -14.93 -0.02 12.66
C LYS A 32 -14.80 0.68 11.31
N ILE A 33 -15.80 0.54 10.47
CA ILE A 33 -15.93 1.34 9.25
C ILE A 33 -16.12 2.80 9.68
N TYR A 34 -15.24 3.67 9.18
CA TYR A 34 -15.34 5.11 9.34
C TYR A 34 -16.16 5.70 8.18
N GLN A 35 -15.77 5.38 6.94
CA GLN A 35 -16.42 5.83 5.72
C GLN A 35 -16.29 4.76 4.62
N ILE A 36 -17.24 4.79 3.65
CA ILE A 36 -17.16 4.04 2.41
C ILE A 36 -17.11 5.07 1.28
N ASP A 37 -16.04 5.04 0.49
CA ASP A 37 -15.95 5.88 -0.68
C ASP A 37 -16.74 5.26 -1.83
N LYS A 38 -17.79 5.96 -2.28
CA LYS A 38 -18.68 5.49 -3.35
C LYS A 38 -18.03 5.54 -4.74
N GLU A 39 -17.00 6.36 -4.91
CA GLU A 39 -16.33 6.55 -6.20
C GLU A 39 -15.42 5.37 -6.51
N ASN A 40 -14.67 4.88 -5.52
CA ASN A 40 -13.67 3.82 -5.70
C ASN A 40 -13.95 2.54 -4.91
N ASN A 41 -15.05 2.46 -4.14
CA ASN A 41 -15.44 1.34 -3.27
C ASN A 41 -14.49 1.05 -2.11
N LEU A 42 -13.53 1.92 -1.82
CA LEU A 42 -12.62 1.74 -0.70
C LEU A 42 -13.33 1.96 0.62
N ARG A 43 -13.05 1.09 1.58
CA ARG A 43 -13.57 1.17 2.95
C ARG A 43 -12.48 1.67 3.87
N TYR A 44 -12.73 2.83 4.46
CA TYR A 44 -11.86 3.43 5.45
C TYR A 44 -12.25 2.95 6.84
N LEU A 45 -11.26 2.44 7.56
CA LEU A 45 -11.42 1.83 8.88
C LEU A 45 -10.62 2.60 9.92
N THR A 46 -11.14 2.63 11.15
CA THR A 46 -10.42 3.19 12.29
C THR A 46 -10.53 2.27 13.51
N PRO A 47 -9.52 2.23 14.39
CA PRO A 47 -9.61 1.49 15.63
C PRO A 47 -10.68 2.06 16.57
N LYS A 48 -11.49 1.20 17.17
CA LYS A 48 -12.34 1.55 18.34
C LYS A 48 -11.50 1.73 19.60
N LYS A 49 -10.44 0.92 19.73
CA LYS A 49 -9.39 0.96 20.77
C LYS A 49 -8.07 0.49 20.15
N ASP A 50 -6.96 0.75 20.83
CA ASP A 50 -5.65 0.23 20.45
C ASP A 50 -5.71 -1.29 20.27
N PHE A 51 -5.01 -1.81 19.24
CA PHE A 51 -4.92 -3.24 19.02
C PHE A 51 -3.53 -3.67 18.55
N VAL A 52 -3.25 -4.94 18.77
CA VAL A 52 -2.10 -5.65 18.20
C VAL A 52 -2.65 -6.90 17.50
N THR A 53 -2.22 -7.14 16.28
CA THR A 53 -2.56 -8.36 15.54
C THR A 53 -1.33 -9.23 15.38
N ASN A 54 -1.51 -10.54 15.51
CA ASN A 54 -0.49 -11.50 15.11
C ASN A 54 -0.72 -11.82 13.62
N SER A 55 -0.18 -11.00 12.74
CA SER A 55 -0.16 -11.31 11.30
C SER A 55 1.18 -11.95 10.94
N GLY A 56 1.27 -13.29 11.07
CA GLY A 56 2.49 -14.03 10.73
C GLY A 56 3.72 -13.61 11.55
N ILE A 57 4.84 -13.39 10.88
CA ILE A 57 6.13 -13.05 11.50
C ILE A 57 6.12 -11.62 12.09
N ASN A 58 5.25 -10.75 11.60
CA ASN A 58 5.21 -9.34 11.99
C ASN A 58 3.91 -8.99 12.72
N ASN A 59 3.99 -8.79 14.03
CA ASN A 59 2.89 -8.19 14.80
C ASN A 59 2.64 -6.76 14.32
N VAL A 60 1.40 -6.45 13.95
CA VAL A 60 1.00 -5.09 13.61
C VAL A 60 0.28 -4.46 14.79
N SER A 61 0.79 -3.35 15.30
CA SER A 61 0.11 -2.56 16.31
C SER A 61 -0.40 -1.24 15.74
N CYS A 62 -1.63 -0.90 16.07
CA CYS A 62 -2.32 0.29 15.60
C CYS A 62 -3.00 1.01 16.77
N LYS A 63 -2.66 2.27 17.00
CA LYS A 63 -3.29 3.10 18.04
C LYS A 63 -4.50 3.84 17.51
N LYS A 64 -5.52 3.92 18.36
CA LYS A 64 -6.72 4.71 18.12
C LYS A 64 -6.38 6.20 18.06
N SER A 65 -7.02 6.94 17.16
CA SER A 65 -6.93 8.39 17.06
C SER A 65 -8.25 9.09 17.40
N ASN A 66 -8.18 10.39 17.63
CA ASN A 66 -9.37 11.23 17.74
C ASN A 66 -10.02 11.46 16.35
N SER A 67 -11.31 11.78 16.36
CA SER A 67 -12.11 11.95 15.12
C SER A 67 -11.60 13.06 14.22
N TYR A 68 -11.13 14.17 14.76
CA TYR A 68 -10.62 15.31 13.97
C TYR A 68 -9.38 14.95 13.14
N LYS A 69 -8.40 14.26 13.75
CA LYS A 69 -7.20 13.80 13.03
C LYS A 69 -7.56 12.79 11.94
N VAL A 70 -8.48 11.85 12.27
CA VAL A 70 -8.96 10.84 11.32
C VAL A 70 -9.62 11.50 10.13
N GLU A 71 -10.54 12.44 10.35
CA GLU A 71 -11.26 13.13 9.27
C GLU A 71 -10.31 13.86 8.32
N LYS A 72 -9.37 14.65 8.88
CA LYS A 72 -8.37 15.37 8.08
C LYS A 72 -7.54 14.44 7.20
N LYS A 73 -7.12 13.29 7.74
CA LYS A 73 -6.31 12.31 7.01
C LYS A 73 -7.14 11.45 6.06
N TYR A 74 -8.39 11.16 6.39
CA TYR A 74 -9.34 10.53 5.48
C TYR A 74 -9.53 11.35 4.21
N ILE A 75 -9.85 12.65 4.35
CA ILE A 75 -10.03 13.55 3.20
C ILE A 75 -8.77 13.56 2.32
N LYS A 76 -7.58 13.66 2.95
CA LYS A 76 -6.31 13.61 2.23
C LYS A 76 -6.11 12.29 1.49
N THR A 77 -6.31 11.15 2.16
CA THR A 77 -6.16 9.83 1.57
C THR A 77 -7.12 9.61 0.41
N LYS A 78 -8.39 10.01 0.59
CA LYS A 78 -9.40 9.95 -0.48
C LYS A 78 -8.95 10.73 -1.72
N ASN A 79 -8.49 11.97 -1.55
CA ASN A 79 -8.05 12.81 -2.67
C ASN A 79 -6.84 12.21 -3.40
N GLU A 80 -5.86 11.66 -2.67
CA GLU A 80 -4.70 10.99 -3.28
C GLU A 80 -5.09 9.71 -4.04
N LEU A 81 -6.07 8.95 -3.55
CA LEU A 81 -6.49 7.72 -4.19
C LEU A 81 -7.47 7.94 -5.36
N ASN A 82 -8.21 9.05 -5.38
CA ASN A 82 -9.13 9.38 -6.47
C ASN A 82 -8.44 9.74 -7.80
N VAL A 83 -7.12 9.85 -7.82
CA VAL A 83 -6.36 9.96 -9.09
C VAL A 83 -6.37 8.66 -9.88
N PHE A 84 -6.66 7.53 -9.21
CA PHE A 84 -6.75 6.22 -9.83
C PHE A 84 -8.19 5.86 -10.17
N LYS A 85 -8.37 5.14 -11.30
CA LYS A 85 -9.69 4.61 -11.66
C LYS A 85 -10.11 3.50 -10.68
N LYS A 86 -11.40 3.44 -10.36
CA LYS A 86 -12.01 2.38 -9.53
C LYS A 86 -11.60 0.98 -10.00
N ALA A 87 -11.60 0.75 -11.30
CA ALA A 87 -11.23 -0.52 -11.89
C ALA A 87 -9.79 -0.97 -11.52
N LEU A 88 -8.86 -0.04 -11.26
CA LEU A 88 -7.53 -0.41 -10.76
C LEU A 88 -7.63 -1.05 -9.38
N PHE A 89 -8.36 -0.44 -8.44
CA PHE A 89 -8.50 -0.98 -7.07
C PHE A 89 -9.16 -2.36 -7.05
N GLU A 90 -10.16 -2.59 -7.89
CA GLU A 90 -10.80 -3.89 -8.04
C GLU A 90 -9.81 -4.95 -8.54
N LYS A 91 -8.97 -4.60 -9.51
CA LYS A 91 -7.95 -5.49 -10.06
C LYS A 91 -6.83 -5.82 -9.08
N ILE A 92 -6.28 -4.80 -8.43
CA ILE A 92 -5.23 -5.02 -7.44
C ILE A 92 -5.79 -5.54 -6.10
N LYS A 93 -7.11 -5.73 -6.02
CA LYS A 93 -7.82 -6.22 -4.84
C LYS A 93 -7.62 -5.36 -3.57
N LEU A 94 -7.32 -4.07 -3.71
CA LEU A 94 -7.29 -3.18 -2.56
C LEU A 94 -8.72 -2.78 -2.16
N LYS A 95 -9.11 -3.10 -0.93
CA LYS A 95 -10.46 -2.83 -0.40
C LYS A 95 -10.49 -1.96 0.84
N TYR A 96 -9.45 -2.04 1.66
CA TYR A 96 -9.47 -1.48 3.01
C TYR A 96 -8.30 -0.55 3.26
N ILE A 97 -8.59 0.60 3.87
CA ILE A 97 -7.62 1.58 4.33
C ILE A 97 -7.79 1.76 5.83
N VAL A 98 -6.79 1.41 6.62
CA VAL A 98 -6.84 1.56 8.09
C VAL A 98 -6.03 2.80 8.50
N LEU A 99 -6.68 3.71 9.23
CA LEU A 99 -6.06 4.95 9.71
C LEU A 99 -5.66 4.80 11.18
N CYS A 100 -4.35 4.67 11.44
CA CYS A 100 -3.75 4.47 12.76
C CYS A 100 -3.07 5.74 13.27
N GLU A 101 -3.24 6.13 14.53
CA GLU A 101 -2.49 7.28 15.09
C GLU A 101 -1.00 6.98 15.23
N LYS A 102 -0.65 5.75 15.62
CA LYS A 102 0.71 5.20 15.57
C LYS A 102 0.62 3.79 15.00
N LEU A 103 1.51 3.48 14.11
CA LEU A 103 1.62 2.17 13.47
C LEU A 103 3.00 1.60 13.79
N LYS A 104 3.05 0.33 14.20
CA LYS A 104 4.29 -0.45 14.28
C LYS A 104 4.10 -1.78 13.57
N VAL A 105 5.18 -2.26 12.96
CA VAL A 105 5.31 -3.60 12.39
C VAL A 105 6.48 -4.27 13.08
N GLY A 106 6.21 -5.30 13.88
CA GLY A 106 7.18 -5.78 14.85
C GLY A 106 7.53 -4.66 15.84
N GLU A 107 8.82 -4.41 16.02
CA GLU A 107 9.34 -3.32 16.86
C GLU A 107 9.54 -2.00 16.10
N VAL A 108 9.39 -2.00 14.77
CA VAL A 108 9.68 -0.86 13.90
C VAL A 108 8.50 0.10 13.85
N ASN A 109 8.75 1.41 14.00
CA ASN A 109 7.73 2.43 13.77
C ASN A 109 7.51 2.58 12.25
N ALA A 110 6.34 2.17 11.76
CA ALA A 110 6.01 2.23 10.35
C ALA A 110 5.22 3.51 10.01
N LEU A 111 5.47 4.05 8.83
CA LEU A 111 4.69 5.15 8.26
C LEU A 111 3.45 4.62 7.54
N GLY A 112 3.57 3.47 6.91
CA GLY A 112 2.52 2.69 6.29
C GLY A 112 2.84 1.19 6.40
N PHE A 113 1.91 0.35 5.98
CA PHE A 113 2.08 -1.09 5.86
C PHE A 113 1.03 -1.66 4.91
N ALA A 114 1.48 -2.32 3.86
CA ALA A 114 0.62 -3.04 2.94
C ALA A 114 0.46 -4.51 3.37
N ASN A 115 -0.77 -5.00 3.37
CA ASN A 115 -1.09 -6.41 3.55
C ASN A 115 -1.95 -6.91 2.39
N PRO A 116 -1.33 -7.46 1.34
CA PRO A 116 -2.05 -7.93 0.14
C PRO A 116 -3.03 -9.07 0.43
N GLU A 117 -2.72 -9.98 1.36
CA GLU A 117 -3.61 -11.09 1.72
C GLU A 117 -4.92 -10.59 2.35
N MET A 118 -4.85 -9.50 3.11
CA MET A 118 -6.01 -8.84 3.70
C MET A 118 -6.61 -7.75 2.81
N GLU A 119 -6.09 -7.55 1.58
CA GLU A 119 -6.54 -6.52 0.64
C GLU A 119 -6.53 -5.11 1.28
N THR A 120 -5.52 -4.83 2.13
CA THR A 120 -5.51 -3.71 3.07
C THR A 120 -4.19 -2.95 3.05
N ILE A 121 -4.26 -1.62 3.17
CA ILE A 121 -3.12 -0.81 3.61
C ILE A 121 -3.44 -0.13 4.95
N LEU A 122 -2.43 -0.04 5.81
CA LEU A 122 -2.50 0.68 7.08
C LEU A 122 -1.63 1.93 6.99
N LEU A 123 -2.13 3.08 7.47
CA LEU A 123 -1.46 4.37 7.35
C LEU A 123 -1.30 5.02 8.73
N ASN A 124 -0.09 5.47 9.06
CA ASN A 124 0.17 6.25 10.26
C ASN A 124 -0.23 7.71 10.03
N ILE A 125 -1.32 8.13 10.66
CA ILE A 125 -1.89 9.47 10.45
C ILE A 125 -1.13 10.61 11.14
N ASN A 126 -0.12 10.31 11.98
CA ASN A 126 0.77 11.33 12.55
C ASN A 126 1.88 11.78 11.59
N VAL A 127 2.05 11.09 10.46
CA VAL A 127 2.98 11.52 9.41
C VAL A 127 2.59 12.91 8.89
N ASN A 128 3.57 13.81 8.69
CA ASN A 128 3.30 15.12 8.12
C ASN A 128 2.69 14.98 6.70
N ASN A 129 1.90 15.96 6.29
CA ASN A 129 1.11 15.84 5.06
C ASN A 129 1.95 15.55 3.81
N LYS A 130 3.12 16.16 3.70
CA LYS A 130 4.00 15.99 2.53
C LYS A 130 4.54 14.56 2.39
N ASN A 131 4.92 13.93 3.50
CA ASN A 131 5.36 12.54 3.49
C ASN A 131 4.16 11.60 3.43
N PHE A 132 3.02 11.97 4.01
CA PHE A 132 1.82 11.16 4.03
C PHE A 132 1.28 10.85 2.61
N GLU A 133 1.31 11.83 1.69
CA GLU A 133 0.99 11.62 0.27
C GLU A 133 1.84 10.50 -0.33
N ARG A 134 3.14 10.56 -0.12
CA ARG A 134 4.07 9.55 -0.61
C ARG A 134 3.81 8.18 -0.02
N VAL A 135 3.59 8.10 1.30
CA VAL A 135 3.29 6.84 1.98
C VAL A 135 2.05 6.17 1.40
N ILE A 136 0.99 6.93 1.09
CA ILE A 136 -0.23 6.37 0.48
C ILE A 136 0.12 5.64 -0.83
N HIS A 137 0.80 6.32 -1.75
CA HIS A 137 1.17 5.73 -3.04
C HIS A 137 2.17 4.58 -2.90
N HIS A 138 3.10 4.68 -1.95
CA HIS A 138 4.07 3.64 -1.63
C HIS A 138 3.39 2.33 -1.23
N GLU A 139 2.45 2.39 -0.28
CA GLU A 139 1.71 1.20 0.17
C GLU A 139 0.79 0.64 -0.92
N VAL A 140 0.18 1.50 -1.73
CA VAL A 140 -0.60 1.05 -2.90
C VAL A 140 0.28 0.27 -3.86
N PHE A 141 1.54 0.70 -4.08
CA PHE A 141 2.43 -0.03 -4.97
C PHE A 141 2.76 -1.44 -4.48
N HIS A 142 2.97 -1.64 -3.18
CA HIS A 142 3.18 -2.99 -2.64
C HIS A 142 2.00 -3.93 -2.92
N ILE A 143 0.76 -3.42 -2.86
CA ILE A 143 -0.42 -4.19 -3.28
C ILE A 143 -0.39 -4.50 -4.78
N ILE A 144 -0.01 -3.51 -5.61
CA ILE A 144 0.13 -3.69 -7.07
C ILE A 144 1.21 -4.73 -7.38
N GLU A 145 2.39 -4.56 -6.81
CA GLU A 145 3.54 -5.45 -7.04
C GLU A 145 3.21 -6.89 -6.68
N ASN A 146 2.62 -7.11 -5.50
CA ASN A 146 2.26 -8.46 -5.05
C ASN A 146 1.29 -9.15 -6.01
N ASN A 147 0.28 -8.45 -6.51
CA ASN A 147 -0.75 -9.05 -7.37
C ASN A 147 -0.33 -9.15 -8.84
N TYR A 148 0.65 -8.33 -9.26
CA TYR A 148 1.09 -8.21 -10.65
C TYR A 148 2.60 -8.31 -10.82
N LYS A 149 3.27 -9.15 -10.02
CA LYS A 149 4.73 -9.36 -10.03
C LYS A 149 5.31 -9.62 -11.43
N LYS A 150 4.53 -10.24 -12.33
CA LYS A 150 4.94 -10.49 -13.73
C LYS A 150 5.28 -9.22 -14.51
N PHE A 151 4.71 -8.07 -14.16
CA PHE A 151 5.01 -6.78 -14.79
C PHE A 151 6.14 -6.01 -14.09
N PHE A 152 6.57 -6.48 -12.91
CA PHE A 152 7.61 -5.86 -12.08
C PHE A 152 8.68 -6.89 -11.66
N PRO A 153 9.34 -7.59 -12.63
CA PRO A 153 10.34 -8.60 -12.29
C PRO A 153 11.61 -7.97 -11.70
N ASP A 154 12.01 -8.44 -10.51
CA ASP A 154 13.20 -7.97 -9.78
C ASP A 154 14.47 -8.06 -10.61
N THR A 155 14.59 -9.13 -11.41
CA THR A 155 15.77 -9.38 -12.26
C THR A 155 15.96 -8.35 -13.37
N VAL A 156 14.87 -7.68 -13.79
CA VAL A 156 14.94 -6.56 -14.76
C VAL A 156 15.28 -5.28 -14.04
N TRP A 157 14.59 -5.01 -12.90
CA TRP A 157 14.81 -3.80 -12.10
C TRP A 157 16.26 -3.67 -11.61
N ALA A 158 16.83 -4.73 -11.06
CA ALA A 158 18.20 -4.74 -10.55
C ALA A 158 19.24 -4.34 -11.61
N LYS A 159 19.00 -4.65 -12.89
CA LYS A 159 19.91 -4.31 -14.00
C LYS A 159 19.96 -2.81 -14.33
N PHE A 160 19.02 -2.00 -13.83
CA PHE A 160 19.08 -0.56 -14.03
C PHE A 160 20.15 0.08 -13.16
N ASN A 161 20.46 -0.49 -11.99
CA ASN A 161 21.44 0.04 -11.07
C ASN A 161 22.88 -0.15 -11.60
N LYS A 162 23.81 0.60 -11.00
CA LYS A 162 25.25 0.44 -11.30
C LYS A 162 25.71 -0.98 -10.95
N PRO A 163 26.68 -1.56 -11.71
CA PRO A 163 27.12 -2.95 -11.49
C PRO A 163 27.59 -3.28 -10.06
N ASN A 164 28.13 -2.28 -9.34
CA ASN A 164 28.66 -2.45 -7.99
C ASN A 164 27.67 -1.97 -6.90
N PHE A 165 26.40 -1.78 -7.25
CA PHE A 165 25.37 -1.43 -6.29
C PHE A 165 24.69 -2.71 -5.77
N TYR A 166 24.55 -2.80 -4.46
CA TYR A 166 23.83 -3.87 -3.77
C TYR A 166 22.82 -3.24 -2.83
N TYR A 167 21.60 -3.75 -2.84
CA TYR A 167 20.59 -3.37 -1.85
C TYR A 167 21.03 -3.83 -0.45
N SER A 168 20.45 -3.25 0.57
CA SER A 168 20.75 -3.60 1.95
C SER A 168 20.47 -5.06 2.26
N ASP A 169 21.18 -5.60 3.24
CA ASP A 169 20.85 -6.90 3.80
C ASP A 169 19.49 -6.82 4.54
N SER A 170 18.73 -7.91 4.47
CA SER A 170 17.47 -8.07 5.20
C SER A 170 17.56 -7.90 6.72
N SER A 171 18.79 -7.98 7.28
CA SER A 171 19.07 -7.71 8.69
C SER A 171 19.21 -6.21 9.02
N ALA A 172 19.32 -5.34 8.01
CA ALA A 172 19.46 -3.90 8.23
C ALA A 172 18.17 -3.31 8.83
N ASN A 173 18.33 -2.36 9.75
CA ASN A 173 17.17 -1.64 10.30
C ASN A 173 16.61 -0.66 9.27
N PRO A 174 15.35 -0.82 8.79
CA PRO A 174 14.75 0.09 7.81
C PRO A 174 14.61 1.53 8.33
N GLU A 175 14.50 1.74 9.65
CA GLU A 175 14.44 3.08 10.26
C GLU A 175 15.73 3.90 10.07
N ALA A 176 16.86 3.25 9.74
CA ALA A 176 18.11 3.93 9.43
C ALA A 176 18.10 4.64 8.06
N TYR A 177 17.13 4.33 7.20
CA TYR A 177 17.02 4.87 5.84
C TYR A 177 16.01 6.00 5.77
N SER A 178 16.48 7.20 5.38
CA SER A 178 15.62 8.36 5.26
C SER A 178 14.72 8.30 4.03
N MET A 179 13.43 8.57 4.22
CA MET A 179 12.49 8.79 3.11
C MET A 179 12.59 10.20 2.49
N ALA A 180 13.47 11.08 2.98
CA ALA A 180 13.65 12.39 2.37
C ALA A 180 14.15 12.26 0.92
N LYS A 181 13.69 13.17 0.04
CA LYS A 181 14.19 13.22 -1.33
C LYS A 181 15.69 13.53 -1.35
N LEU A 182 16.42 12.86 -2.22
CA LEU A 182 17.84 13.12 -2.44
C LEU A 182 18.03 14.35 -3.33
N SER A 183 19.07 15.15 -3.04
CA SER A 183 19.55 16.21 -3.92
C SER A 183 20.36 15.65 -5.10
N ASN A 184 21.13 14.58 -4.86
CA ASN A 184 21.84 13.82 -5.88
C ASN A 184 21.26 12.40 -5.91
N THR A 185 20.53 12.08 -6.95
CA THR A 185 19.70 10.88 -7.03
C THR A 185 20.50 9.61 -7.25
N ASN A 186 21.54 9.61 -8.11
CA ASN A 186 22.34 8.42 -8.44
C ASN A 186 21.50 7.14 -8.64
N GLY A 187 20.35 7.26 -9.28
CA GLY A 187 19.44 6.14 -9.55
C GLY A 187 18.37 5.91 -8.47
N PHE A 188 18.30 6.75 -7.42
CA PHE A 188 17.36 6.59 -6.31
C PHE A 188 16.72 7.93 -5.92
N PHE A 189 15.42 7.94 -5.63
CA PHE A 189 14.72 9.14 -5.18
C PHE A 189 14.93 9.45 -3.70
N SER A 190 15.18 8.43 -2.87
CA SER A 190 15.40 8.54 -1.43
C SER A 190 16.47 7.54 -0.97
N GLU A 191 17.01 7.71 0.25
CA GLU A 191 17.87 6.68 0.85
C GLU A 191 17.07 5.39 1.11
N TYR A 192 15.80 5.49 1.47
CA TYR A 192 14.93 4.35 1.71
C TYR A 192 14.79 3.44 0.48
N ALA A 193 14.83 4.00 -0.73
CA ALA A 193 14.85 3.23 -1.97
C ALA A 193 16.04 2.26 -2.10
N LYS A 194 17.11 2.45 -1.33
CA LYS A 194 18.29 1.57 -1.34
C LYS A 194 18.14 0.35 -0.41
N TYR A 195 17.06 0.27 0.34
CA TYR A 195 16.82 -0.80 1.29
C TYR A 195 16.57 -2.14 0.59
N SER A 196 15.65 -2.17 -0.38
CA SER A 196 15.36 -3.38 -1.18
C SER A 196 14.83 -3.02 -2.56
N ILE A 197 14.77 -4.00 -3.46
CA ILE A 197 14.20 -3.84 -4.81
C ILE A 197 12.72 -3.39 -4.71
N SER A 198 11.94 -4.01 -3.86
CA SER A 198 10.52 -3.69 -3.67
C SER A 198 10.34 -2.26 -3.15
N GLU A 199 11.16 -1.84 -2.17
CA GLU A 199 11.12 -0.46 -1.66
C GLU A 199 11.54 0.57 -2.71
N ASP A 200 12.52 0.24 -3.56
CA ASP A 200 12.95 1.12 -4.65
C ASP A 200 11.84 1.32 -5.71
N MET A 201 11.14 0.25 -6.06
CA MET A 201 9.98 0.33 -6.95
C MET A 201 8.85 1.14 -6.31
N ALA A 202 8.53 0.89 -5.04
CA ALA A 202 7.47 1.58 -4.30
C ALA A 202 7.81 3.08 -4.12
N GLU A 203 9.04 3.42 -3.78
CA GLU A 203 9.51 4.81 -3.73
C GLU A 203 9.41 5.48 -5.10
N THR A 204 9.86 4.81 -6.17
CA THR A 204 9.75 5.35 -7.54
C THR A 204 8.30 5.63 -7.91
N PHE A 205 7.37 4.70 -7.67
CA PHE A 205 5.94 4.91 -7.90
C PHE A 205 5.37 6.05 -7.06
N SER A 206 5.76 6.12 -5.77
CA SER A 206 5.30 7.18 -4.87
C SER A 206 5.73 8.57 -5.31
N PHE A 207 6.95 8.71 -5.80
CA PHE A 207 7.45 9.98 -6.35
C PHE A 207 6.75 10.36 -7.65
N ILE A 208 6.52 9.43 -8.56
CA ILE A 208 5.76 9.65 -9.81
C ILE A 208 4.40 10.29 -9.52
N ASN A 209 3.67 9.77 -8.50
CA ASN A 209 2.30 10.20 -8.21
C ASN A 209 2.19 11.41 -7.29
N SER A 210 3.24 11.74 -6.53
CA SER A 210 3.16 12.81 -5.52
C SER A 210 4.16 13.96 -5.72
N ARG A 211 5.10 13.84 -6.68
CA ARG A 211 6.20 14.82 -6.89
C ARG A 211 6.55 14.99 -8.36
N GLU A 212 5.55 15.11 -9.21
CA GLU A 212 5.67 15.14 -10.67
C GLU A 212 6.75 16.10 -11.16
N LYS A 213 6.76 17.36 -10.68
CA LYS A 213 7.76 18.36 -11.06
C LYS A 213 9.18 17.89 -10.72
N TYR A 214 9.40 17.35 -9.52
CA TYR A 214 10.72 16.86 -9.12
C TYR A 214 11.14 15.64 -9.95
N VAL A 215 10.23 14.75 -10.24
CA VAL A 215 10.50 13.57 -11.09
C VAL A 215 10.88 14.00 -12.50
N SER A 216 10.13 14.93 -13.11
CA SER A 216 10.42 15.41 -14.47
C SER A 216 11.80 16.08 -14.58
N GLU A 217 12.22 16.81 -13.57
CA GLU A 217 13.56 17.41 -13.49
C GLU A 217 14.65 16.34 -13.28
N ALA A 218 14.42 15.39 -12.36
CA ALA A 218 15.40 14.38 -12.00
C ALA A 218 15.71 13.41 -13.15
N ILE A 219 14.71 12.97 -13.91
CA ILE A 219 14.89 12.00 -15.01
C ILE A 219 15.66 12.57 -16.20
N ILE A 220 15.73 13.90 -16.37
CA ILE A 220 16.55 14.55 -17.37
C ILE A 220 18.04 14.37 -17.02
N LEU A 221 18.38 14.47 -15.75
CA LEU A 221 19.75 14.44 -15.25
C LEU A 221 20.24 13.03 -14.93
N ASP A 222 19.31 12.12 -14.57
CA ASP A 222 19.62 10.77 -14.11
C ASP A 222 19.01 9.71 -15.03
N LYS A 223 19.85 9.11 -15.89
CA LYS A 223 19.44 8.08 -16.86
C LYS A 223 18.96 6.79 -16.18
N ILE A 224 19.42 6.48 -14.98
CA ILE A 224 18.97 5.30 -14.22
C ILE A 224 17.53 5.54 -13.76
N LEU A 225 17.27 6.69 -13.14
CA LEU A 225 15.92 7.06 -12.73
C LEU A 225 14.96 7.13 -13.90
N ASN A 226 15.39 7.65 -15.05
CA ASN A 226 14.56 7.68 -16.25
C ASN A 226 14.09 6.26 -16.65
N LYS A 227 15.01 5.28 -16.70
CA LYS A 227 14.66 3.88 -16.98
C LYS A 227 13.68 3.31 -15.95
N LYS A 228 13.91 3.56 -14.67
CA LYS A 228 13.03 3.12 -13.57
C LYS A 228 11.62 3.70 -13.69
N VAL A 229 11.52 5.01 -13.97
CA VAL A 229 10.23 5.69 -14.15
C VAL A 229 9.46 5.15 -15.36
N ILE A 230 10.14 4.92 -16.49
CA ILE A 230 9.53 4.31 -17.68
C ILE A 230 9.01 2.92 -17.33
N PHE A 231 9.83 2.08 -16.71
CA PHE A 231 9.46 0.71 -16.34
C PHE A 231 8.22 0.66 -15.42
N ILE A 232 8.13 1.51 -14.40
CA ILE A 232 6.94 1.60 -13.53
C ILE A 232 5.71 2.01 -14.34
N LYS A 233 5.82 3.04 -15.17
CA LYS A 233 4.69 3.52 -16.00
C LYS A 233 4.20 2.47 -16.99
N GLU A 234 5.11 1.74 -17.62
CA GLU A 234 4.77 0.63 -18.54
C GLU A 234 4.08 -0.52 -17.80
N GLY A 235 4.58 -0.91 -16.63
CA GLY A 235 3.96 -1.93 -15.78
C GLY A 235 2.52 -1.58 -15.42
N ILE A 236 2.27 -0.35 -14.97
CA ILE A 236 0.92 0.15 -14.65
C ILE A 236 0.03 0.17 -15.90
N SER A 237 0.53 0.69 -17.03
CA SER A 237 -0.21 0.72 -18.29
C SER A 237 -0.61 -0.70 -18.76
N ASN A 238 0.26 -1.70 -18.58
CA ASN A 238 -0.05 -3.09 -18.91
C ASN A 238 -1.15 -3.68 -18.01
N ILE A 239 -1.20 -3.30 -16.73
CA ILE A 239 -2.32 -3.66 -15.83
C ILE A 239 -3.61 -3.02 -16.34
N GLU A 240 -3.58 -1.73 -16.67
CA GLU A 240 -4.76 -1.02 -17.17
C GLU A 240 -5.29 -1.58 -18.49
N LYS A 241 -4.43 -1.92 -19.44
CA LYS A 241 -4.81 -2.53 -20.74
C LYS A 241 -5.37 -3.94 -20.60
N SER A 242 -5.03 -4.65 -19.53
CA SER A 242 -5.62 -5.95 -19.22
C SER A 242 -7.04 -5.81 -18.62
N LEU A 243 -7.61 -4.59 -18.59
CA LEU A 243 -8.99 -4.27 -18.26
C LEU A 243 -9.89 -4.54 -19.44
#